data_b5bb36766a0cf425b3aff11305bf705e
#
_entry.id   b5bb36766a0cf425b3aff11305bf705e
#
_cell.length_a   1.000
_cell.length_b   1.000
_cell.length_c   1.000
_cell.angle_alpha   90.00
_cell.angle_beta   90.00
_cell.angle_gamma   90.00
#
_symmetry.space_group_name_H-M   'P 1'
#
loop_
_entity.id
_entity.type
_entity.pdbx_description
1 polymer ?
#
loop_
_entity_poly.entity_id
_entity_poly.type
_entity_poly.pdbx_seq_one_letter_code
_entity_poly.pdbx_strand_id
1 'polypeptide(L)'
;MVINKKYLIIISTKDALLVMPNDKNINIKESIKNLSKKNNEKVQYHPTVYRPWGSFEILLTKKNYQVKKLIINPKQKISLQKHKYRSEHWIVVKGRACVTKNNKTYNLKKNHSIDIPKGAKHRVENKEKTPLTIIEIQTGDKLLENDIIRFEDVYNRN
;
A
#
# COMPACT_ATOMS: atom_id res chain seq x y z
N MET A 1 11.75 -27.76 43.60
CA MET A 1 10.70 -27.23 42.67
C MET A 1 11.37 -26.90 41.36
N VAL A 2 11.27 -27.73 40.34
CA VAL A 2 11.87 -27.48 39.04
C VAL A 2 10.92 -26.54 38.27
N ILE A 3 11.28 -25.25 38.15
CA ILE A 3 10.54 -24.34 37.30
C ILE A 3 10.91 -24.66 35.86
N ASN A 4 9.99 -25.31 35.16
CA ASN A 4 10.13 -25.63 33.75
C ASN A 4 10.12 -24.30 32.95
N LYS A 5 11.29 -23.75 32.62
CA LYS A 5 11.43 -22.54 31.80
C LYS A 5 11.03 -22.89 30.38
N LYS A 6 9.78 -22.68 30.02
CA LYS A 6 9.34 -22.71 28.60
C LYS A 6 9.95 -21.47 27.93
N TYR A 7 10.83 -21.69 26.97
CA TYR A 7 11.31 -20.63 26.10
C TYR A 7 10.17 -20.12 25.26
N LEU A 8 10.01 -18.79 25.18
CA LEU A 8 9.02 -18.13 24.34
C LEU A 8 9.70 -17.56 23.10
N ILE A 9 9.04 -17.68 21.97
CA ILE A 9 9.33 -16.92 20.76
C ILE A 9 8.45 -15.68 20.80
N ILE A 10 9.05 -14.50 20.71
CA ILE A 10 8.35 -13.21 20.63
C ILE A 10 8.78 -12.54 19.33
N ILE A 11 7.83 -12.32 18.44
CA ILE A 11 8.05 -11.61 17.17
C ILE A 11 7.13 -10.40 17.17
N SER A 12 7.73 -9.21 17.12
CA SER A 12 7.01 -7.95 17.03
C SER A 12 7.19 -7.33 15.64
N THR A 13 6.08 -7.00 15.00
CA THR A 13 6.02 -6.24 13.75
C THR A 13 5.24 -4.94 13.99
N LYS A 14 5.12 -4.06 12.98
CA LYS A 14 4.35 -2.82 13.12
C LYS A 14 2.86 -3.04 13.36
N ASP A 15 2.33 -4.19 12.99
CA ASP A 15 0.91 -4.52 12.93
C ASP A 15 0.50 -5.72 13.79
N ALA A 16 1.48 -6.50 14.27
CA ALA A 16 1.21 -7.70 15.04
C ALA A 16 2.30 -8.01 16.08
N LEU A 17 1.88 -8.66 17.15
CA LEU A 17 2.76 -9.29 18.14
C LEU A 17 2.43 -10.78 18.20
N LEU A 18 3.40 -11.63 17.87
CA LEU A 18 3.31 -13.07 18.10
C LEU A 18 4.07 -13.42 19.36
N VAL A 19 3.38 -14.09 20.29
CA VAL A 19 3.98 -14.71 21.48
C VAL A 19 3.59 -16.17 21.49
N MET A 20 4.58 -17.08 21.45
CA MET A 20 4.32 -18.52 21.44
C MET A 20 5.41 -19.29 22.17
N PRO A 21 5.13 -20.49 22.70
CA PRO A 21 6.18 -21.39 23.18
C PRO A 21 7.11 -21.79 22.03
N ASN A 22 8.39 -21.99 22.34
CA ASN A 22 9.36 -22.56 21.39
C ASN A 22 9.12 -24.07 21.29
N ASP A 23 8.04 -24.44 20.59
CA ASP A 23 7.62 -25.83 20.37
C ASP A 23 7.49 -26.07 18.85
N LYS A 24 8.19 -27.09 18.36
CA LYS A 24 8.18 -27.48 16.94
C LYS A 24 6.80 -27.96 16.45
N ASN A 25 5.89 -28.32 17.35
CA ASN A 25 4.56 -28.80 17.01
C ASN A 25 3.54 -27.68 16.76
N ILE A 26 3.90 -26.41 17.00
CA ILE A 26 2.98 -25.30 16.79
C ILE A 26 2.91 -24.95 15.31
N ASN A 27 1.73 -25.12 14.72
CA ASN A 27 1.45 -24.75 13.34
C ASN A 27 0.94 -23.31 13.25
N ILE A 28 1.88 -22.36 13.06
CA ILE A 28 1.58 -20.93 12.91
C ILE A 28 0.63 -20.67 11.72
N LYS A 29 0.77 -21.42 10.61
CA LYS A 29 -0.11 -21.27 9.44
C LYS A 29 -1.57 -21.55 9.75
N GLU A 30 -1.82 -22.57 10.56
CA GLU A 30 -3.17 -22.91 11.00
C GLU A 30 -3.75 -21.86 11.94
N SER A 31 -2.96 -21.35 12.87
CA SER A 31 -3.35 -20.24 13.76
C SER A 31 -3.73 -18.99 12.97
N ILE A 32 -2.95 -18.60 11.95
CA ILE A 32 -3.25 -17.49 11.05
C ILE A 32 -4.53 -17.76 10.26
N LYS A 33 -4.71 -18.97 9.72
CA LYS A 33 -5.93 -19.37 9.00
C LYS A 33 -7.19 -19.28 9.88
N ASN A 34 -7.08 -19.64 11.14
CA ASN A 34 -8.19 -19.53 12.08
C ASN A 34 -8.50 -18.07 12.47
N LEU A 35 -7.49 -17.22 12.57
CA LEU A 35 -7.66 -15.77 12.74
C LEU A 35 -8.32 -15.12 11.53
N SER A 36 -7.94 -15.50 10.31
CA SER A 36 -8.53 -14.97 9.08
C SER A 36 -10.01 -15.32 8.93
N LYS A 37 -10.44 -16.50 9.40
CA LYS A 37 -11.86 -16.89 9.42
C LYS A 37 -12.73 -16.00 10.33
N LYS A 38 -12.14 -15.34 11.32
CA LYS A 38 -12.82 -14.40 12.23
C LYS A 38 -12.92 -12.98 11.70
N ASN A 39 -12.79 -12.78 10.38
CA ASN A 39 -12.90 -11.46 9.70
C ASN A 39 -11.91 -10.40 10.23
N ASN A 40 -10.72 -10.80 10.56
CA ASN A 40 -9.72 -9.87 11.03
C ASN A 40 -8.99 -9.26 9.82
N GLU A 41 -9.41 -8.06 9.38
CA GLU A 41 -8.79 -7.31 8.27
C GLU A 41 -7.27 -7.17 8.43
N LYS A 42 -6.77 -7.16 9.66
CA LYS A 42 -5.34 -7.10 9.98
C LYS A 42 -4.55 -8.34 9.55
N VAL A 43 -5.22 -9.49 9.35
CA VAL A 43 -4.57 -10.74 8.92
C VAL A 43 -4.48 -10.80 7.39
N GLN A 44 -5.30 -10.04 6.67
CA GLN A 44 -5.39 -10.12 5.21
C GLN A 44 -4.32 -9.30 4.49
N TYR A 45 -3.82 -8.22 5.10
CA TYR A 45 -2.92 -7.29 4.42
C TYR A 45 -1.71 -6.93 5.28
N HIS A 46 -0.53 -7.23 4.78
CA HIS A 46 0.70 -6.65 5.32
C HIS A 46 0.64 -5.12 5.08
N PRO A 47 1.00 -4.27 6.08
CA PRO A 47 0.94 -2.82 5.93
C PRO A 47 1.75 -2.30 4.73
N THR A 48 2.83 -3.01 4.36
CA THR A 48 3.63 -2.70 3.17
C THR A 48 3.40 -3.76 2.09
N VAL A 49 2.95 -3.32 0.92
CA VAL A 49 2.73 -4.15 -0.25
C VAL A 49 3.76 -3.81 -1.33
N TYR A 50 4.52 -4.82 -1.75
CA TYR A 50 5.51 -4.68 -2.82
C TYR A 50 4.86 -4.88 -4.19
N ARG A 51 5.30 -4.09 -5.15
CA ARG A 51 4.84 -4.10 -6.54
C ARG A 51 6.05 -3.97 -7.47
N PRO A 52 5.95 -4.35 -8.75
CA PRO A 52 7.08 -4.21 -9.69
C PRO A 52 7.62 -2.78 -9.81
N TRP A 53 6.77 -1.77 -9.61
CA TRP A 53 7.14 -0.36 -9.65
C TRP A 53 7.67 0.20 -8.32
N GLY A 54 7.65 -0.56 -7.24
CA GLY A 54 8.08 -0.11 -5.91
C GLY A 54 7.24 -0.70 -4.80
N SER A 55 6.68 0.12 -3.92
CA SER A 55 5.83 -0.35 -2.82
C SER A 55 4.83 0.72 -2.38
N PHE A 56 3.80 0.29 -1.69
CA PHE A 56 2.99 1.19 -0.88
C PHE A 56 2.80 0.66 0.53
N GLU A 57 2.65 1.56 1.47
CA GLU A 57 2.37 1.29 2.88
C GLU A 57 1.07 1.98 3.26
N ILE A 58 0.11 1.23 3.83
CA ILE A 58 -1.12 1.80 4.38
C ILE A 58 -0.77 2.37 5.74
N LEU A 59 -0.88 3.70 5.89
CA LEU A 59 -0.57 4.41 7.12
C LEU A 59 -1.80 4.54 8.02
N LEU A 60 -2.97 4.73 7.42
CA LEU A 60 -4.23 4.90 8.14
C LEU A 60 -5.42 4.50 7.26
N THR A 61 -6.37 3.77 7.83
CA THR A 61 -7.66 3.46 7.21
C THR A 61 -8.80 3.90 8.12
N LYS A 62 -9.76 4.64 7.56
CA LYS A 62 -11.01 5.05 8.17
C LYS A 62 -12.16 4.74 7.21
N LYS A 63 -13.40 4.93 7.67
CA LYS A 63 -14.61 4.62 6.87
C LYS A 63 -14.62 5.30 5.49
N ASN A 64 -14.24 6.58 5.42
CA ASN A 64 -14.40 7.41 4.22
C ASN A 64 -13.07 7.88 3.63
N TYR A 65 -11.94 7.53 4.26
CA TYR A 65 -10.62 7.87 3.73
C TYR A 65 -9.54 6.88 4.14
N GLN A 66 -8.50 6.81 3.32
CA GLN A 66 -7.30 6.01 3.56
C GLN A 66 -6.07 6.84 3.20
N VAL A 67 -5.01 6.71 3.99
CA VAL A 67 -3.72 7.35 3.74
C VAL A 67 -2.69 6.29 3.44
N LYS A 68 -1.98 6.45 2.33
CA LYS A 68 -0.89 5.58 1.90
C LYS A 68 0.39 6.36 1.67
N LYS A 69 1.51 5.70 1.91
CA LYS A 69 2.82 6.12 1.44
C LYS A 69 3.22 5.27 0.25
N LEU A 70 3.45 5.89 -0.89
CA LEU A 70 3.94 5.23 -2.09
C LEU A 70 5.43 5.52 -2.26
N ILE A 71 6.18 4.49 -2.62
CA ILE A 71 7.59 4.61 -3.03
C ILE A 71 7.69 4.09 -4.46
N ILE A 72 7.99 4.98 -5.40
CA ILE A 72 8.17 4.63 -6.81
C ILE A 72 9.67 4.53 -7.08
N ASN A 73 10.12 3.36 -7.48
CA ASN A 73 11.51 3.09 -7.79
C ASN A 73 12.01 3.98 -8.95
N PRO A 74 13.33 4.20 -9.08
CA PRO A 74 13.91 4.92 -10.20
C PRO A 74 13.44 4.36 -11.54
N LYS A 75 13.05 5.23 -12.46
CA LYS A 75 12.61 4.88 -13.83
C LYS A 75 11.34 4.00 -13.89
N GLN A 76 10.59 3.87 -12.78
CA GLN A 76 9.36 3.10 -12.73
C GLN A 76 8.11 4.01 -12.75
N LYS A 77 6.98 3.41 -13.09
CA LYS A 77 5.68 4.08 -13.15
C LYS A 77 4.56 3.12 -12.72
N ILE A 78 3.49 3.65 -12.14
CA ILE A 78 2.27 2.85 -11.93
C ILE A 78 1.51 2.69 -13.25
N SER A 79 0.52 1.80 -13.30
CA SER A 79 -0.38 1.66 -14.44
C SER A 79 -1.11 2.98 -14.75
N LEU A 80 -1.48 3.21 -16.00
CA LEU A 80 -2.49 4.21 -16.32
C LEU A 80 -3.85 3.65 -15.90
N GLN A 81 -4.49 4.30 -14.94
CA GLN A 81 -5.66 3.77 -14.25
C GLN A 81 -6.70 4.84 -13.94
N LYS A 82 -7.91 4.41 -13.57
CA LYS A 82 -8.94 5.27 -12.97
C LYS A 82 -9.68 4.52 -11.87
N HIS A 83 -10.37 5.25 -11.01
CA HIS A 83 -11.19 4.73 -9.92
C HIS A 83 -12.65 5.13 -10.09
N LYS A 84 -13.55 4.20 -9.79
CA LYS A 84 -14.99 4.43 -9.89
C LYS A 84 -15.56 5.06 -8.62
N TYR A 85 -15.01 4.74 -7.46
CA TYR A 85 -15.64 5.05 -6.17
C TYR A 85 -14.86 6.01 -5.30
N ARG A 86 -13.60 6.34 -5.64
CA ARG A 86 -12.75 7.23 -4.84
C ARG A 86 -12.09 8.32 -5.68
N SER A 87 -11.75 9.41 -5.04
CA SER A 87 -10.78 10.41 -5.49
C SER A 87 -9.48 10.27 -4.72
N GLU A 88 -8.41 10.86 -5.23
CA GLU A 88 -7.09 10.80 -4.61
C GLU A 88 -6.47 12.19 -4.57
N HIS A 89 -5.76 12.48 -3.49
CA HIS A 89 -4.91 13.66 -3.37
C HIS A 89 -3.47 13.21 -3.13
N TRP A 90 -2.56 13.58 -4.00
CA TRP A 90 -1.15 13.19 -3.95
C TRP A 90 -0.26 14.35 -3.55
N ILE A 91 0.62 14.12 -2.59
CA ILE A 91 1.62 15.09 -2.11
C ILE A 91 3.00 14.48 -2.31
N VAL A 92 3.88 15.17 -3.05
CA VAL A 92 5.26 14.74 -3.24
C VAL A 92 6.07 15.08 -1.99
N VAL A 93 6.57 14.07 -1.28
CA VAL A 93 7.40 14.24 -0.07
C VAL A 93 8.88 14.25 -0.42
N LYS A 94 9.30 13.40 -1.40
CA LYS A 94 10.69 13.28 -1.83
C LYS A 94 10.77 12.99 -3.31
N GLY A 95 11.70 13.62 -4.01
CA GLY A 95 11.92 13.41 -5.44
C GLY A 95 11.08 14.33 -6.32
N ARG A 96 10.86 13.92 -7.56
CA ARG A 96 10.03 14.59 -8.56
C ARG A 96 9.08 13.60 -9.20
N ALA A 97 7.82 13.96 -9.31
CA ALA A 97 6.78 13.14 -9.91
C ALA A 97 6.38 13.72 -11.27
N CYS A 98 6.36 12.86 -12.29
CA CYS A 98 5.72 13.15 -13.57
C CYS A 98 4.32 12.52 -13.53
N VAL A 99 3.28 13.33 -13.33
CA VAL A 99 1.91 12.86 -13.20
C VAL A 99 1.15 13.11 -14.49
N THR A 100 0.59 12.04 -15.06
CA THR A 100 -0.42 12.13 -16.11
C THR A 100 -1.80 12.16 -15.45
N LYS A 101 -2.60 13.18 -15.76
CA LYS A 101 -4.01 13.27 -15.35
C LYS A 101 -4.85 13.62 -16.57
N ASN A 102 -5.72 12.69 -16.98
CA ASN A 102 -6.39 12.72 -18.28
C ASN A 102 -5.36 12.86 -19.42
N ASN A 103 -5.47 13.92 -20.22
CA ASN A 103 -4.57 14.17 -21.35
C ASN A 103 -3.46 15.19 -21.04
N LYS A 104 -3.25 15.55 -19.76
CA LYS A 104 -2.28 16.54 -19.33
C LYS A 104 -1.20 15.92 -18.45
N THR A 105 0.02 16.41 -18.59
CA THR A 105 1.19 16.01 -17.78
C THR A 105 1.59 17.15 -16.84
N TYR A 106 1.84 16.80 -15.59
CA TYR A 106 2.24 17.71 -14.52
C TYR A 106 3.56 17.25 -13.93
N ASN A 107 4.53 18.15 -13.83
CA ASN A 107 5.81 17.89 -13.17
C ASN A 107 5.78 18.49 -11.76
N LEU A 108 5.71 17.62 -10.77
CA LEU A 108 5.58 18.00 -9.37
C LEU A 108 6.92 17.82 -8.66
N LYS A 109 7.34 18.84 -7.91
CA LYS A 109 8.50 18.81 -7.02
C LYS A 109 8.04 18.50 -5.59
N LYS A 110 9.00 18.31 -4.68
CA LYS A 110 8.74 18.22 -3.24
C LYS A 110 7.80 19.35 -2.78
N ASN A 111 6.85 19.03 -1.93
CA ASN A 111 5.78 19.88 -1.38
C ASN A 111 4.70 20.31 -2.39
N HIS A 112 4.79 19.89 -3.66
CA HIS A 112 3.67 20.07 -4.58
C HIS A 112 2.66 18.94 -4.42
N SER A 113 1.41 19.25 -4.71
CA SER A 113 0.30 18.30 -4.66
C SER A 113 -0.55 18.35 -5.91
N ILE A 114 -1.39 17.35 -6.10
CA ILE A 114 -2.35 17.28 -7.19
C ILE A 114 -3.59 16.50 -6.74
N ASP A 115 -4.76 17.02 -7.10
CA ASP A 115 -6.04 16.32 -6.94
C ASP A 115 -6.35 15.48 -8.17
N ILE A 116 -6.78 14.26 -7.93
CA ILE A 116 -7.22 13.30 -8.93
C ILE A 116 -8.68 12.97 -8.63
N PRO A 117 -9.62 13.61 -9.36
CA PRO A 117 -11.03 13.35 -9.16
C PRO A 117 -11.41 11.93 -9.52
N LYS A 118 -12.46 11.43 -8.91
CA LYS A 118 -13.13 10.19 -9.28
C LYS A 118 -13.35 10.13 -10.80
N GLY A 119 -12.99 9.00 -11.42
CA GLY A 119 -13.11 8.76 -12.86
C GLY A 119 -11.97 9.33 -13.71
N ALA A 120 -11.12 10.20 -13.18
CA ALA A 120 -9.99 10.73 -13.94
C ALA A 120 -8.95 9.64 -14.24
N LYS A 121 -8.52 9.51 -15.49
CA LYS A 121 -7.39 8.65 -15.88
C LYS A 121 -6.10 9.25 -15.35
N HIS A 122 -5.29 8.48 -14.66
CA HIS A 122 -4.06 9.00 -14.06
C HIS A 122 -2.97 7.95 -13.93
N ARG A 123 -1.75 8.43 -13.85
CA ARG A 123 -0.55 7.66 -13.50
C ARG A 123 0.51 8.59 -12.91
N VAL A 124 1.39 8.06 -12.08
CA VAL A 124 2.65 8.69 -11.72
C VAL A 124 3.82 7.89 -12.28
N GLU A 125 4.81 8.61 -12.77
CA GLU A 125 6.09 8.12 -13.24
C GLU A 125 7.23 8.81 -12.49
N ASN A 126 8.21 8.02 -12.04
CA ASN A 126 9.47 8.51 -11.53
C ASN A 126 10.53 8.47 -12.64
N LYS A 127 10.83 9.63 -13.24
CA LYS A 127 11.85 9.76 -14.30
C LYS A 127 13.27 9.94 -13.76
N GLU A 128 13.42 10.05 -12.43
CA GLU A 128 14.70 10.32 -11.78
C GLU A 128 15.48 9.02 -11.52
N LYS A 129 16.74 9.18 -11.05
CA LYS A 129 17.62 8.08 -10.64
C LYS A 129 17.48 7.71 -9.16
N THR A 130 16.67 8.45 -8.40
CA THR A 130 16.42 8.24 -6.98
C THR A 130 14.95 7.90 -6.74
N PRO A 131 14.62 7.19 -5.66
CA PRO A 131 13.23 6.87 -5.34
C PRO A 131 12.38 8.13 -5.12
N LEU A 132 11.15 8.09 -5.66
CA LEU A 132 10.11 9.08 -5.44
C LEU A 132 9.23 8.62 -4.27
N THR A 133 8.92 9.53 -3.34
CA THR A 133 7.98 9.26 -2.24
C THR A 133 6.78 10.19 -2.33
N ILE A 134 5.59 9.61 -2.30
CA ILE A 134 4.31 10.31 -2.35
C ILE A 134 3.48 9.90 -1.13
N ILE A 135 2.79 10.85 -0.52
CA ILE A 135 1.65 10.59 0.35
C ILE A 135 0.38 10.70 -0.49
N GLU A 136 -0.40 9.64 -0.48
CA GLU A 136 -1.68 9.52 -1.17
C GLU A 136 -2.80 9.52 -0.13
N ILE A 137 -3.75 10.42 -0.27
CA ILE A 137 -4.98 10.44 0.51
C ILE A 137 -6.11 10.04 -0.43
N GLN A 138 -6.72 8.91 -0.16
CA GLN A 138 -7.91 8.42 -0.87
C GLN A 138 -9.15 8.81 -0.10
N THR A 139 -10.17 9.33 -0.78
CA THR A 139 -11.46 9.70 -0.18
C THR A 139 -12.61 9.14 -1.02
N GLY A 140 -13.62 8.57 -0.37
CA GLY A 140 -14.76 8.00 -1.07
C GLY A 140 -15.57 7.02 -0.22
N ASP A 141 -16.68 6.57 -0.78
CA ASP A 141 -17.60 5.65 -0.09
C ASP A 141 -17.09 4.20 -0.08
N LYS A 142 -16.25 3.84 -1.05
CA LYS A 142 -15.65 2.52 -1.20
C LYS A 142 -14.15 2.67 -1.50
N LEU A 143 -13.32 2.24 -0.54
CA LEU A 143 -11.87 2.30 -0.60
C LEU A 143 -11.28 0.91 -0.82
N LEU A 144 -11.75 0.23 -1.88
CA LEU A 144 -11.35 -1.13 -2.20
C LEU A 144 -10.09 -1.14 -3.09
N GLU A 145 -9.16 -2.03 -2.83
CA GLU A 145 -7.95 -2.20 -3.65
C GLU A 145 -8.26 -2.66 -5.08
N ASN A 146 -9.37 -3.33 -5.29
CA ASN A 146 -9.85 -3.75 -6.61
C ASN A 146 -10.66 -2.66 -7.36
N ASP A 147 -10.86 -1.46 -6.78
CA ASP A 147 -11.42 -0.30 -7.48
C ASP A 147 -10.37 0.33 -8.42
N ILE A 148 -9.77 -0.49 -9.29
CA ILE A 148 -8.76 -0.06 -10.26
C ILE A 148 -9.16 -0.57 -11.64
N ILE A 149 -9.45 0.38 -12.56
CA ILE A 149 -9.60 0.08 -13.97
C ILE A 149 -8.32 0.49 -14.68
N ARG A 150 -7.54 -0.49 -15.16
CA ARG A 150 -6.26 -0.27 -15.84
C ARG A 150 -6.46 -0.10 -17.34
N PHE A 151 -5.75 0.84 -17.95
CA PHE A 151 -5.71 1.08 -19.40
C PHE A 151 -4.38 0.66 -20.01
N GLU A 152 -3.28 0.91 -19.28
CA GLU A 152 -1.93 0.52 -19.66
C GLU A 152 -1.20 0.05 -18.43
N ASP A 153 -0.72 -1.17 -18.46
CA ASP A 153 0.13 -1.73 -17.39
C ASP A 153 1.35 -2.42 -18.01
N VAL A 154 2.50 -1.77 -17.87
CA VAL A 154 3.79 -2.28 -18.40
C VAL A 154 4.28 -3.55 -17.69
N TYR A 155 3.57 -4.00 -16.66
CA TYR A 155 3.91 -5.19 -15.86
C TYR A 155 2.94 -6.35 -16.08
N ASN A 156 2.04 -6.25 -17.07
CA ASN A 156 1.06 -7.28 -17.46
C ASN A 156 0.21 -7.80 -16.27
N ARG A 157 -0.25 -6.91 -15.39
CA ARG A 157 -1.15 -7.22 -14.27
C ARG A 157 -2.60 -6.97 -14.71
N ASN A 158 -3.21 -7.90 -15.36
CA ASN A 158 -4.64 -7.86 -15.72
C ASN A 158 -5.53 -8.42 -14.62
#